data_cad0add94fac5398eda89a96f36514ad
#
_entry.id   cad0add94fac5398eda89a96f36514ad
#
_cell.length_a   1.000
_cell.length_b   1.000
_cell.length_c   1.000
_cell.angle_alpha   90.00
_cell.angle_beta   90.00
_cell.angle_gamma   90.00
#
_symmetry.space_group_name_H-M   'P 1'
#
loop_
_entity.id
_entity.type
_entity.pdbx_description
1 polymer ?
#
loop_
_entity_poly.entity_id
_entity_poly.type
_entity_poly.pdbx_seq_one_letter_code
_entity_poly.pdbx_strand_id
1 'polypeptide(L)'
;MSLKLQLDGEAWSAVLEDLSQALGKKGSHVRLCLIGSAACLFGGMEGRTSADLDIWKPASDFDRRELKIAAEKAGLLFDPKQTLEPDRPYLQLVEPGLTQLGEFEPVFIERLGRLYLYRPPVENLIAAKLIRAEPKDLGDIQFLVGQHRPDLKHVRKIIAKFNPRARERAMENLVYLDVLET
;
A
#
# COMPACT_ATOMS: atom_id res chain seq x y z
N MET A 1 19.59 -9.33 -18.74
CA MET A 1 18.82 -8.33 -17.96
C MET A 1 17.47 -8.94 -17.62
N SER A 2 17.27 -9.31 -16.38
CA SER A 2 15.94 -9.77 -15.94
C SER A 2 15.02 -8.55 -15.92
N LEU A 3 13.98 -8.55 -16.75
CA LEU A 3 12.91 -7.55 -16.67
C LEU A 3 12.26 -7.72 -15.30
N LYS A 4 12.39 -6.73 -14.42
CA LYS A 4 11.63 -6.71 -13.18
C LYS A 4 10.16 -6.81 -13.54
N LEU A 5 9.48 -7.82 -12.99
CA LEU A 5 8.04 -7.98 -13.17
C LEU A 5 7.34 -6.82 -12.46
N GLN A 6 6.71 -5.94 -13.24
CA GLN A 6 5.99 -4.77 -12.75
C GLN A 6 4.55 -4.86 -13.27
N LEU A 7 3.58 -4.88 -12.37
CA LEU A 7 2.16 -4.95 -12.69
C LEU A 7 1.52 -3.59 -12.48
N ASP A 8 0.67 -3.18 -13.43
CA ASP A 8 -0.22 -2.04 -13.27
C ASP A 8 -1.48 -2.39 -12.45
N GLY A 9 -2.39 -1.44 -12.30
CA GLY A 9 -3.60 -1.64 -11.51
C GLY A 9 -4.53 -2.71 -12.09
N GLU A 10 -4.64 -2.82 -13.41
CA GLU A 10 -5.49 -3.83 -14.06
C GLU A 10 -4.92 -5.24 -13.86
N ALA A 11 -3.62 -5.41 -14.07
CA ALA A 11 -2.94 -6.67 -13.84
C ALA A 11 -3.00 -7.11 -12.37
N TRP A 12 -2.84 -6.17 -11.42
CA TRP A 12 -3.01 -6.46 -9.99
C TRP A 12 -4.45 -6.84 -9.65
N SER A 13 -5.46 -6.20 -10.25
CA SER A 13 -6.87 -6.59 -10.05
C SER A 13 -7.11 -8.03 -10.47
N ALA A 14 -6.59 -8.45 -11.64
CA ALA A 14 -6.68 -9.83 -12.09
C ALA A 14 -6.00 -10.82 -11.13
N VAL A 15 -4.81 -10.48 -10.62
CA VAL A 15 -4.08 -11.29 -9.64
C VAL A 15 -4.85 -11.41 -8.31
N LEU A 16 -5.53 -10.35 -7.87
CA LEU A 16 -6.34 -10.38 -6.65
C LEU A 16 -7.64 -11.18 -6.85
N GLU A 17 -8.20 -11.22 -8.05
CA GLU A 17 -9.30 -12.14 -8.39
C GLU A 17 -8.86 -13.59 -8.29
N ASP A 18 -7.68 -13.94 -8.84
CA ASP A 18 -7.10 -15.27 -8.71
C ASP A 18 -6.85 -15.64 -7.25
N LEU A 19 -6.34 -14.71 -6.44
CA LEU A 19 -6.17 -14.89 -5.00
C LEU A 19 -7.52 -15.16 -4.31
N SER A 20 -8.55 -14.42 -4.66
CA SER A 20 -9.91 -14.62 -4.13
C SER A 20 -10.46 -15.99 -4.49
N GLN A 21 -10.25 -16.44 -5.73
CA GLN A 21 -10.66 -17.79 -6.17
C GLN A 21 -9.88 -18.88 -5.40
N ALA A 22 -8.58 -18.68 -5.19
CA ALA A 22 -7.73 -19.61 -4.43
C ALA A 22 -8.13 -19.70 -2.94
N LEU A 23 -8.62 -18.60 -2.34
CA LEU A 23 -9.20 -18.59 -0.99
C LEU A 23 -10.51 -19.39 -0.92
N GLY A 24 -11.25 -19.48 -2.03
CA GLY A 24 -12.52 -20.20 -2.10
C GLY A 24 -13.67 -19.49 -1.37
N LYS A 25 -14.82 -20.20 -1.29
CA LYS A 25 -16.08 -19.63 -0.76
C LYS A 25 -16.28 -19.87 0.73
N LYS A 26 -15.56 -20.83 1.34
CA LYS A 26 -15.72 -21.25 2.73
C LYS A 26 -14.57 -20.71 3.59
N GLY A 27 -14.87 -20.30 4.81
CA GLY A 27 -13.91 -19.79 5.78
C GLY A 27 -14.22 -18.38 6.23
N SER A 28 -13.39 -17.84 7.11
CA SER A 28 -13.49 -16.46 7.61
C SER A 28 -13.19 -15.44 6.53
N HIS A 29 -13.66 -14.22 6.70
CA HIS A 29 -13.27 -13.11 5.83
C HIS A 29 -11.76 -12.84 5.96
N VAL A 30 -11.13 -12.54 4.83
CA VAL A 30 -9.74 -12.10 4.75
C VAL A 30 -9.76 -10.60 4.50
N ARG A 31 -9.21 -9.81 5.44
CA ARG A 31 -9.15 -8.35 5.35
C ARG A 31 -7.71 -7.92 5.18
N LEU A 32 -7.41 -7.25 4.08
CA LEU A 32 -6.09 -6.72 3.78
C LEU A 32 -6.15 -5.19 3.70
N CYS A 33 -5.35 -4.52 4.53
CA CYS A 33 -5.14 -3.09 4.44
C CYS A 33 -3.89 -2.83 3.58
N LEU A 34 -4.10 -2.37 2.37
CA LEU A 34 -3.05 -2.12 1.38
C LEU A 34 -2.44 -0.74 1.56
N ILE A 35 -1.12 -0.66 1.57
CA ILE A 35 -0.36 0.58 1.70
C ILE A 35 0.62 0.76 0.51
N GLY A 36 1.52 1.72 0.60
CA GLY A 36 2.53 1.94 -0.44
C GLY A 36 1.93 2.48 -1.73
N SER A 37 2.14 1.76 -2.83
CA SER A 37 1.65 2.15 -4.17
C SER A 37 0.18 1.82 -4.42
N ALA A 38 -0.43 0.99 -3.59
CA ALA A 38 -1.75 0.41 -3.86
C ALA A 38 -2.84 1.46 -4.07
N ALA A 39 -2.84 2.55 -3.27
CA ALA A 39 -3.81 3.64 -3.43
C ALA A 39 -3.72 4.33 -4.81
N CYS A 40 -2.53 4.38 -5.41
CA CYS A 40 -2.31 4.95 -6.73
C CYS A 40 -2.68 3.93 -7.83
N LEU A 41 -2.28 2.66 -7.66
CA LEU A 41 -2.60 1.57 -8.58
C LEU A 41 -4.12 1.40 -8.72
N PHE A 42 -4.84 1.27 -7.60
CA PHE A 42 -6.30 1.11 -7.60
C PHE A 42 -7.05 2.44 -7.75
N GLY A 43 -6.37 3.57 -7.66
CA GLY A 43 -6.88 4.90 -7.94
C GLY A 43 -6.81 5.33 -9.41
N GLY A 44 -6.28 4.47 -10.30
CA GLY A 44 -6.20 4.74 -11.73
C GLY A 44 -5.04 5.64 -12.16
N MET A 45 -3.94 5.67 -11.41
CA MET A 45 -2.74 6.39 -11.80
C MET A 45 -2.10 5.73 -13.02
N GLU A 46 -2.14 6.41 -14.17
CA GLU A 46 -1.54 5.93 -15.41
C GLU A 46 -0.02 5.75 -15.28
N GLY A 47 0.48 4.66 -15.84
CA GLY A 47 1.90 4.33 -15.83
C GLY A 47 2.46 3.91 -14.46
N ARG A 48 1.64 3.88 -13.41
CA ARG A 48 2.07 3.37 -12.10
C ARG A 48 2.08 1.86 -12.09
N THR A 49 3.24 1.28 -11.74
CA THR A 49 3.40 -0.16 -11.62
C THR A 49 4.08 -0.52 -10.30
N SER A 50 3.90 -1.76 -9.84
CA SER A 50 4.61 -2.33 -8.70
C SER A 50 4.80 -3.83 -8.88
N ALA A 51 5.89 -4.37 -8.34
CA ALA A 51 6.12 -5.80 -8.24
C ALA A 51 5.44 -6.42 -7.01
N ASP A 52 5.01 -5.59 -6.06
CA ASP A 52 4.48 -5.98 -4.77
C ASP A 52 3.22 -5.22 -4.40
N LEU A 53 2.44 -5.80 -3.49
CA LEU A 53 1.46 -5.11 -2.68
C LEU A 53 1.87 -5.20 -1.21
N ASP A 54 2.08 -4.04 -0.61
CA ASP A 54 2.37 -3.90 0.80
C ASP A 54 1.08 -4.02 1.63
N ILE A 55 1.05 -4.97 2.56
CA ILE A 55 -0.07 -5.22 3.47
C ILE A 55 0.30 -4.68 4.86
N TRP A 56 -0.43 -3.69 5.34
CA TRP A 56 -0.28 -3.15 6.69
C TRP A 56 -0.90 -4.09 7.70
N LYS A 57 -0.08 -4.87 8.37
CA LYS A 57 -0.52 -5.93 9.27
C LYS A 57 -1.40 -5.45 10.43
N PRO A 58 -1.11 -4.30 11.09
CA PRO A 58 -1.94 -3.83 12.21
C PRO A 58 -3.41 -3.56 11.89
N ALA A 59 -3.74 -3.25 10.64
CA ALA A 59 -5.12 -3.00 10.20
C ALA A 59 -5.65 -4.12 9.28
N SER A 60 -4.99 -5.28 9.27
CA SER A 60 -5.38 -6.45 8.47
C SER A 60 -5.76 -7.61 9.39
N ASP A 61 -6.67 -8.47 8.91
CA ASP A 61 -7.15 -9.63 9.65
C ASP A 61 -7.23 -10.84 8.71
N PHE A 62 -6.39 -11.83 8.93
CA PHE A 62 -6.29 -13.03 8.12
C PHE A 62 -5.55 -14.16 8.83
N ASP A 63 -5.87 -15.41 8.49
CA ASP A 63 -5.02 -16.54 8.82
C ASP A 63 -3.79 -16.55 7.90
N ARG A 64 -2.60 -16.48 8.50
CA ARG A 64 -1.34 -16.38 7.76
C ARG A 64 -1.09 -17.60 6.87
N ARG A 65 -1.42 -18.82 7.37
CA ARG A 65 -1.20 -20.06 6.64
C ARG A 65 -2.15 -20.17 5.45
N GLU A 66 -3.42 -19.84 5.67
CA GLU A 66 -4.44 -19.83 4.61
C GLU A 66 -4.06 -18.85 3.50
N LEU A 67 -3.73 -17.61 3.87
CA LEU A 67 -3.37 -16.57 2.90
C LEU A 67 -2.10 -16.95 2.11
N LYS A 68 -1.09 -17.54 2.78
CA LYS A 68 0.12 -18.03 2.12
C LYS A 68 -0.21 -19.09 1.06
N ILE A 69 -0.99 -20.11 1.43
CA ILE A 69 -1.38 -21.19 0.49
C ILE A 69 -2.17 -20.63 -0.70
N ALA A 70 -3.09 -19.71 -0.45
CA ALA A 70 -3.87 -19.09 -1.51
C ALA A 70 -3.00 -18.20 -2.42
N ALA A 71 -2.07 -17.42 -1.87
CA ALA A 71 -1.12 -16.63 -2.63
C ALA A 71 -0.25 -17.49 -3.56
N GLU A 72 0.31 -18.58 -3.04
CA GLU A 72 1.11 -19.51 -3.83
C GLU A 72 0.29 -20.15 -4.98
N LYS A 73 -0.97 -20.52 -4.73
CA LYS A 73 -1.88 -21.01 -5.78
C LYS A 73 -2.21 -19.95 -6.83
N ALA A 74 -2.27 -18.68 -6.44
CA ALA A 74 -2.49 -17.54 -7.34
C ALA A 74 -1.19 -17.08 -8.05
N GLY A 75 -0.08 -17.80 -7.88
CA GLY A 75 1.20 -17.44 -8.51
C GLY A 75 1.98 -16.34 -7.82
N LEU A 76 1.58 -15.95 -6.59
CA LEU A 76 2.24 -14.93 -5.79
C LEU A 76 3.30 -15.52 -4.86
N LEU A 77 4.39 -14.80 -4.63
CA LEU A 77 5.20 -15.02 -3.45
C LEU A 77 4.51 -14.37 -2.23
N PHE A 78 4.69 -14.98 -1.08
CA PHE A 78 4.11 -14.49 0.17
C PHE A 78 5.20 -14.12 1.16
N ASP A 79 5.28 -12.83 1.49
CA ASP A 79 6.20 -12.25 2.49
C ASP A 79 7.67 -12.71 2.29
N PRO A 80 8.24 -12.56 1.08
CA PRO A 80 9.58 -13.01 0.78
C PRO A 80 10.61 -12.16 1.52
N LYS A 81 11.34 -12.77 2.48
CA LYS A 81 12.26 -12.03 3.36
C LYS A 81 13.61 -11.68 2.73
N GLN A 82 13.99 -12.26 1.60
CA GLN A 82 15.33 -12.14 1.03
C GLN A 82 15.37 -12.08 -0.50
N THR A 83 14.29 -11.75 -1.15
CA THR A 83 14.27 -11.72 -2.62
C THR A 83 14.64 -10.34 -3.11
N LEU A 84 15.88 -10.15 -3.56
CA LEU A 84 16.37 -8.88 -4.13
C LEU A 84 15.73 -8.60 -5.50
N GLU A 85 15.44 -9.64 -6.28
CA GLU A 85 14.78 -9.58 -7.59
C GLU A 85 13.78 -10.73 -7.71
N PRO A 86 12.53 -10.54 -7.29
CA PRO A 86 11.51 -11.56 -7.39
C PRO A 86 11.17 -11.85 -8.86
N ASP A 87 11.04 -13.12 -9.20
CA ASP A 87 10.58 -13.62 -10.52
C ASP A 87 9.05 -13.61 -10.65
N ARG A 88 8.35 -13.36 -9.56
CA ARG A 88 6.89 -13.32 -9.46
C ARG A 88 6.44 -12.13 -8.64
N PRO A 89 5.21 -11.62 -8.87
CA PRO A 89 4.63 -10.61 -7.98
C PRO A 89 4.46 -11.18 -6.57
N TYR A 90 4.45 -10.33 -5.57
CA TYR A 90 4.39 -10.79 -4.18
C TYR A 90 3.54 -9.90 -3.28
N LEU A 91 3.05 -10.50 -2.20
CA LEU A 91 2.44 -9.82 -1.08
C LEU A 91 3.49 -9.64 0.02
N GLN A 92 3.73 -8.40 0.44
CA GLN A 92 4.68 -8.06 1.50
C GLN A 92 3.94 -7.68 2.77
N LEU A 93 4.22 -8.36 3.88
CA LEU A 93 3.69 -7.97 5.18
C LEU A 93 4.55 -6.85 5.78
N VAL A 94 3.92 -5.74 6.12
CA VAL A 94 4.57 -4.58 6.72
C VAL A 94 4.13 -4.43 8.17
N GLU A 95 5.10 -4.43 9.06
CA GLU A 95 4.93 -4.18 10.49
C GLU A 95 5.29 -2.71 10.82
N PRO A 96 4.76 -2.15 11.92
CA PRO A 96 5.22 -0.86 12.42
C PRO A 96 6.73 -0.84 12.66
N GLY A 97 7.40 0.19 12.17
CA GLY A 97 8.84 0.34 12.27
C GLY A 97 9.33 1.56 11.52
N LEU A 98 10.03 1.32 10.40
CA LEU A 98 10.53 2.40 9.52
C LEU A 98 9.39 3.15 8.83
N THR A 99 8.29 2.46 8.49
CA THR A 99 7.07 3.05 7.97
C THR A 99 6.13 3.35 9.12
N GLN A 100 5.57 4.54 9.14
CA GLN A 100 4.55 4.98 10.09
C GLN A 100 3.38 5.59 9.34
N LEU A 101 2.18 5.23 9.77
CA LEU A 101 0.93 5.70 9.15
C LEU A 101 0.10 6.57 10.10
N GLY A 102 0.42 6.56 11.41
CA GLY A 102 -0.42 7.13 12.44
C GLY A 102 -1.69 6.28 12.68
N GLU A 103 -2.58 6.80 13.51
CA GLU A 103 -3.89 6.20 13.77
C GLU A 103 -4.86 6.53 12.64
N PHE A 104 -5.66 5.56 12.21
CA PHE A 104 -6.68 5.77 11.18
C PHE A 104 -7.76 4.68 11.22
N GLU A 105 -8.91 5.00 10.64
CA GLU A 105 -9.93 4.04 10.26
C GLU A 105 -9.70 3.61 8.82
N PRO A 106 -9.59 2.30 8.52
CA PRO A 106 -9.38 1.81 7.16
C PRO A 106 -10.53 2.19 6.23
N VAL A 107 -10.18 2.69 5.05
CA VAL A 107 -11.12 3.02 3.98
C VAL A 107 -11.31 1.80 3.08
N PHE A 108 -12.55 1.39 2.87
CA PHE A 108 -12.89 0.27 2.00
C PHE A 108 -12.56 0.58 0.54
N ILE A 109 -11.94 -0.38 -0.16
CA ILE A 109 -11.66 -0.32 -1.60
C ILE A 109 -12.68 -1.17 -2.34
N GLU A 110 -12.62 -2.50 -2.14
CA GLU A 110 -13.51 -3.45 -2.82
C GLU A 110 -13.57 -4.79 -2.09
N ARG A 111 -14.51 -5.62 -2.55
CA ARG A 111 -14.69 -6.98 -2.09
C ARG A 111 -14.63 -7.97 -3.23
N LEU A 112 -13.78 -8.97 -3.12
CA LEU A 112 -13.66 -10.10 -4.04
C LEU A 112 -13.94 -11.40 -3.27
N GLY A 113 -15.16 -11.92 -3.39
CA GLY A 113 -15.59 -13.08 -2.60
C GLY A 113 -15.50 -12.82 -1.09
N ARG A 114 -14.62 -13.54 -0.37
CA ARG A 114 -14.33 -13.29 1.04
C ARG A 114 -13.05 -12.50 1.30
N LEU A 115 -12.40 -12.00 0.25
CA LEU A 115 -11.30 -11.05 0.32
C LEU A 115 -11.85 -9.62 0.34
N TYR A 116 -11.51 -8.87 1.38
CA TYR A 116 -11.90 -7.47 1.57
C TYR A 116 -10.64 -6.61 1.55
N LEU A 117 -10.60 -5.65 0.64
CA LEU A 117 -9.48 -4.74 0.46
C LEU A 117 -9.79 -3.38 1.07
N TYR A 118 -8.85 -2.88 1.85
CA TYR A 118 -8.88 -1.59 2.52
C TYR A 118 -7.59 -0.84 2.26
N ARG A 119 -7.58 0.45 2.54
CA ARG A 119 -6.39 1.29 2.57
C ARG A 119 -6.49 2.31 3.72
N PRO A 120 -5.38 2.90 4.15
CA PRO A 120 -5.44 4.10 4.99
C PRO A 120 -6.11 5.28 4.27
N PRO A 121 -6.62 6.29 4.99
CA PRO A 121 -6.96 7.58 4.40
C PRO A 121 -5.79 8.17 3.62
N VAL A 122 -6.08 9.01 2.63
CA VAL A 122 -5.05 9.58 1.74
C VAL A 122 -4.05 10.41 2.53
N GLU A 123 -4.50 11.13 3.54
CA GLU A 123 -3.65 11.93 4.43
C GLU A 123 -2.59 11.08 5.15
N ASN A 124 -2.97 9.89 5.63
CA ASN A 124 -2.04 8.95 6.28
C ASN A 124 -1.03 8.37 5.29
N LEU A 125 -1.46 8.08 4.05
CA LEU A 125 -0.56 7.61 2.98
C LEU A 125 0.45 8.68 2.58
N ILE A 126 0.02 9.92 2.43
CA ILE A 126 0.90 11.05 2.12
C ILE A 126 1.90 11.26 3.25
N ALA A 127 1.45 11.28 4.50
CA ALA A 127 2.33 11.44 5.66
C ALA A 127 3.42 10.35 5.71
N ALA A 128 3.06 9.09 5.45
CA ALA A 128 4.01 7.96 5.40
C ALA A 128 5.02 8.11 4.25
N LYS A 129 4.57 8.52 3.07
CA LYS A 129 5.44 8.73 1.90
C LYS A 129 6.43 9.87 2.09
N LEU A 130 6.07 10.90 2.84
CA LEU A 130 6.97 12.00 3.18
C LEU A 130 8.15 11.59 4.07
N ILE A 131 8.07 10.46 4.79
CA ILE A 131 9.21 9.96 5.58
C ILE A 131 10.42 9.64 4.68
N ARG A 132 10.16 9.12 3.49
CA ARG A 132 11.20 8.73 2.52
C ARG A 132 11.35 9.74 1.38
N ALA A 133 10.23 10.17 0.81
CA ALA A 133 10.12 11.15 -0.28
C ALA A 133 11.03 10.86 -1.48
N GLU A 134 11.17 9.58 -1.86
CA GLU A 134 11.86 9.20 -3.09
C GLU A 134 11.08 9.69 -4.33
N PRO A 135 11.69 9.79 -5.51
CA PRO A 135 11.01 10.30 -6.71
C PRO A 135 9.66 9.67 -7.00
N LYS A 136 9.52 8.36 -6.80
CA LYS A 136 8.25 7.66 -6.99
C LYS A 136 7.23 7.98 -5.89
N ASP A 137 7.68 8.26 -4.66
CA ASP A 137 6.79 8.71 -3.58
C ASP A 137 6.24 10.11 -3.86
N LEU A 138 7.08 10.99 -4.40
CA LEU A 138 6.65 12.35 -4.79
C LEU A 138 5.63 12.31 -5.93
N GLY A 139 5.81 11.44 -6.92
CA GLY A 139 4.82 11.21 -7.97
C GLY A 139 3.49 10.68 -7.42
N ASP A 140 3.54 9.74 -6.48
CA ASP A 140 2.36 9.22 -5.80
C ASP A 140 1.66 10.32 -4.98
N ILE A 141 2.42 11.14 -4.23
CA ILE A 141 1.88 12.28 -3.46
C ILE A 141 1.18 13.28 -4.37
N GLN A 142 1.82 13.65 -5.48
CA GLN A 142 1.24 14.57 -6.45
C GLN A 142 -0.09 14.04 -7.00
N PHE A 143 -0.14 12.77 -7.38
CA PHE A 143 -1.36 12.11 -7.83
C PHE A 143 -2.44 12.12 -6.75
N LEU A 144 -2.11 11.70 -5.52
CA LEU A 144 -3.06 11.63 -4.41
C LEU A 144 -3.62 13.01 -4.05
N VAL A 145 -2.80 14.05 -4.03
CA VAL A 145 -3.24 15.44 -3.79
C VAL A 145 -4.17 15.91 -4.89
N GLY A 146 -3.80 15.70 -6.15
CA GLY A 146 -4.61 16.11 -7.31
C GLY A 146 -5.95 15.39 -7.38
N GLN A 147 -5.96 14.08 -7.13
CA GLN A 147 -7.15 13.24 -7.25
C GLN A 147 -8.13 13.41 -6.09
N HIS A 148 -7.64 13.50 -4.85
CA HIS A 148 -8.47 13.44 -3.65
C HIS A 148 -8.62 14.77 -2.91
N ARG A 149 -7.78 15.77 -3.21
CA ARG A 149 -7.77 17.07 -2.54
C ARG A 149 -7.78 16.95 -1.00
N PRO A 150 -6.81 16.20 -0.41
CA PRO A 150 -6.78 15.94 1.02
C PRO A 150 -6.59 17.20 1.85
N ASP A 151 -6.94 17.11 3.15
CA ASP A 151 -6.61 18.16 4.12
C ASP A 151 -5.11 18.12 4.48
N LEU A 152 -4.31 18.96 3.86
CA LEU A 152 -2.87 19.02 4.11
C LEU A 152 -2.52 19.49 5.53
N LYS A 153 -3.42 20.20 6.21
CA LYS A 153 -3.26 20.52 7.65
C LYS A 153 -3.39 19.25 8.49
N HIS A 154 -4.27 18.33 8.05
CA HIS A 154 -4.40 17.02 8.71
C HIS A 154 -3.15 16.16 8.50
N VAL A 155 -2.57 16.18 7.31
CA VAL A 155 -1.27 15.50 7.04
C VAL A 155 -0.20 15.96 8.04
N ARG A 156 -0.06 17.28 8.26
CA ARG A 156 0.89 17.83 9.23
C ARG A 156 0.61 17.37 10.68
N LYS A 157 -0.67 17.25 11.07
CA LYS A 157 -1.06 16.73 12.38
C LYS A 157 -0.70 15.25 12.56
N ILE A 158 -0.82 14.44 11.50
CA ILE A 158 -0.41 13.02 11.52
C ILE A 158 1.09 12.93 11.71
N ILE A 159 1.87 13.67 10.92
CA ILE A 159 3.34 13.71 11.01
C ILE A 159 3.82 14.12 12.41
N ALA A 160 3.15 15.08 13.04
CA ALA A 160 3.50 15.54 14.38
C ALA A 160 3.43 14.42 15.45
N LYS A 161 2.65 13.36 15.21
CA LYS A 161 2.50 12.20 16.09
C LYS A 161 3.47 11.05 15.78
N PHE A 162 4.26 11.14 14.72
CA PHE A 162 5.25 10.13 14.39
C PHE A 162 6.38 10.08 15.44
N ASN A 163 7.10 8.96 15.50
CA ASN A 163 8.30 8.90 16.32
C ASN A 163 9.30 9.99 15.88
N PRO A 164 10.25 10.40 16.75
CA PRO A 164 11.13 11.53 16.47
C PRO A 164 11.85 11.43 15.12
N ARG A 165 12.39 10.26 14.77
CA ARG A 165 13.16 10.04 13.53
C ARG A 165 12.29 10.16 12.27
N ALA A 166 11.12 9.52 12.28
CA ALA A 166 10.20 9.58 11.14
C ALA A 166 9.59 10.98 11.00
N ARG A 167 9.27 11.62 12.13
CA ARG A 167 8.76 12.99 12.17
C ARG A 167 9.76 13.98 11.59
N GLU A 168 11.02 13.94 12.01
CA GLU A 168 12.09 14.83 11.51
C GLU A 168 12.20 14.73 9.99
N ARG A 169 12.31 13.50 9.44
CA ARG A 169 12.39 13.28 8.00
C ARG A 169 11.16 13.78 7.26
N ALA A 170 9.96 13.46 7.75
CA ALA A 170 8.73 13.89 7.11
C ALA A 170 8.57 15.42 7.15
N MET A 171 9.01 16.07 8.24
CA MET A 171 8.99 17.53 8.37
C MET A 171 9.93 18.22 7.38
N GLU A 172 11.15 17.69 7.17
CA GLU A 172 12.08 18.18 6.15
C GLU A 172 11.48 18.11 4.75
N ASN A 173 10.69 17.07 4.47
CA ASN A 173 10.08 16.83 3.18
C ASN A 173 8.74 17.56 2.97
N LEU A 174 8.21 18.28 3.97
CA LEU A 174 6.96 19.05 3.83
C LEU A 174 7.02 20.12 2.72
N VAL A 175 8.21 20.60 2.38
CA VAL A 175 8.41 21.52 1.26
C VAL A 175 7.79 21.03 -0.05
N TYR A 176 7.72 19.73 -0.26
CA TYR A 176 7.07 19.16 -1.44
C TYR A 176 5.55 19.35 -1.45
N LEU A 177 4.91 19.39 -0.28
CA LEU A 177 3.48 19.74 -0.19
C LEU A 177 3.24 21.23 -0.41
N ASP A 178 4.12 22.09 0.11
CA ASP A 178 3.98 23.53 -0.02
C ASP A 178 3.99 23.97 -1.50
N VAL A 179 4.75 23.26 -2.35
CA VAL A 179 4.75 23.46 -3.81
C VAL A 179 3.41 23.04 -4.46
N LEU A 180 2.71 22.05 -3.90
CA LEU A 180 1.45 21.57 -4.44
C LEU A 180 0.23 22.38 -3.95
N GLU A 181 0.40 23.21 -2.92
CA GLU A 181 -0.64 24.13 -2.41
C GLU A 181 -0.75 25.43 -3.22
N THR A 182 0.23 25.74 -4.08
CA THR A 182 0.29 26.95 -4.93
C THR A 182 -0.32 26.68 -6.29
#